data_c9e391fe9dc1cdd52ea902cedd384014
#
_entry.id   c9e391fe9dc1cdd52ea902cedd384014
#
_cell.length_a   1.000
_cell.length_b   1.000
_cell.length_c   1.000
_cell.angle_alpha   90.00
_cell.angle_beta   90.00
_cell.angle_gamma   90.00
#
_symmetry.space_group_name_H-M   'P 1'
#
loop_
_entity.id
_entity.type
_entity.pdbx_description
1 polymer ?
#
loop_
_entity_poly.entity_id
_entity_poly.type
_entity_poly.pdbx_seq_one_letter_code
_entity_poly.pdbx_strand_id
1 'polypeptide(L)'
;MLRRFLILLAAGVVAACALSPSDYSGAGAPREAAIVPLRSERPLVALALGSGGARGFAHVGVIKALEDAGIVPDIITGSSSGAVVAALYAGGRGARELERIALEVEKSDLVDFVLFGSGWVKGEALQGFVNRMVGERPIERLAKPFAVVATEAKSGRMTVFSRGDTGLAVRASVSVPNLFVPPVINGEEYVDGGLSSPVPVKLARAMGADVVIAVDVSWFAQARSATGDGMARYGRSGRYQLLMDELAAADLVIAPLVERTRLLDFENKEVHIAAGVEAGRVAVRQLRETIARVTAAKQARLSAFAAQDNRQD
;
A
#
# COMPACT_ATOMS: atom_id res chain seq x y z
N MET A 1 -30.38 36.96 -32.37
CA MET A 1 -30.57 36.20 -31.15
C MET A 1 -30.15 34.72 -31.29
N LEU A 2 -30.44 34.05 -32.38
CA LEU A 2 -30.11 32.63 -32.59
C LEU A 2 -28.60 32.32 -32.53
N ARG A 3 -27.73 33.19 -33.04
CA ARG A 3 -26.28 33.01 -33.10
C ARG A 3 -25.58 33.07 -31.71
N ARG A 4 -26.15 33.83 -30.75
CA ARG A 4 -25.67 33.89 -29.36
C ARG A 4 -26.10 32.68 -28.56
N PHE A 5 -27.23 32.05 -28.87
CA PHE A 5 -27.71 30.82 -28.26
C PHE A 5 -26.87 29.63 -28.67
N LEU A 6 -26.45 29.57 -29.94
CA LEU A 6 -25.57 28.48 -30.44
C LEU A 6 -24.16 28.52 -29.81
N ILE A 7 -23.62 29.72 -29.53
CA ILE A 7 -22.30 29.86 -28.88
C ILE A 7 -22.37 29.43 -27.42
N LEU A 8 -23.46 29.71 -26.72
CA LEU A 8 -23.66 29.23 -25.33
C LEU A 8 -23.87 27.71 -25.23
N LEU A 9 -24.54 27.12 -26.23
CA LEU A 9 -24.71 25.64 -26.28
C LEU A 9 -23.40 24.93 -26.59
N ALA A 10 -22.56 25.50 -27.51
CA ALA A 10 -21.24 24.95 -27.84
C ALA A 10 -20.26 25.05 -26.63
N ALA A 11 -20.31 26.16 -25.88
CA ALA A 11 -19.51 26.30 -24.66
C ALA A 11 -19.92 25.32 -23.56
N GLY A 12 -21.21 25.02 -23.44
CA GLY A 12 -21.72 24.02 -22.48
C GLY A 12 -21.31 22.60 -22.80
N VAL A 13 -21.22 22.21 -24.06
CA VAL A 13 -20.78 20.86 -24.48
C VAL A 13 -19.27 20.68 -24.29
N VAL A 14 -18.47 21.72 -24.53
CA VAL A 14 -17.01 21.67 -24.32
C VAL A 14 -16.69 21.59 -22.80
N ALA A 15 -17.46 22.28 -21.95
CA ALA A 15 -17.28 22.22 -20.51
C ALA A 15 -17.68 20.84 -19.92
N ALA A 16 -18.69 20.17 -20.48
CA ALA A 16 -19.10 18.83 -20.06
C ALA A 16 -18.05 17.75 -20.38
N CYS A 17 -17.33 17.86 -21.48
CA CYS A 17 -16.24 16.94 -21.83
C CYS A 17 -15.00 17.12 -20.93
N ALA A 18 -14.79 18.30 -20.33
CA ALA A 18 -13.66 18.56 -19.44
C ALA A 18 -13.87 18.04 -18.00
N LEU A 19 -15.07 17.60 -17.66
CA LEU A 19 -15.47 17.17 -16.31
C LEU A 19 -15.62 15.65 -16.16
N SER A 20 -15.48 14.89 -17.25
CA SER A 20 -15.54 13.42 -17.16
C SER A 20 -14.21 12.86 -16.67
N PRO A 21 -14.19 11.99 -15.66
CA PRO A 21 -12.97 11.28 -15.28
C PRO A 21 -12.38 10.55 -16.49
N SER A 22 -11.05 10.62 -16.64
CA SER A 22 -10.38 9.83 -17.69
C SER A 22 -10.54 8.35 -17.38
N ASP A 23 -11.12 7.58 -18.30
CA ASP A 23 -11.15 6.12 -18.20
C ASP A 23 -9.83 5.54 -18.74
N TYR A 24 -9.12 4.86 -17.87
CA TYR A 24 -7.86 4.18 -18.17
C TYR A 24 -8.15 2.72 -18.55
N SER A 25 -8.45 2.51 -19.83
CA SER A 25 -8.74 1.20 -20.40
C SER A 25 -7.62 0.72 -21.32
N GLY A 26 -7.46 -0.60 -21.43
CA GLY A 26 -6.54 -1.20 -22.40
C GLY A 26 -5.51 -2.16 -21.79
N ALA A 27 -4.60 -2.65 -22.63
CA ALA A 27 -3.66 -3.73 -22.27
C ALA A 27 -2.69 -3.37 -21.13
N GLY A 28 -2.36 -2.09 -20.96
CA GLY A 28 -1.48 -1.60 -19.91
C GLY A 28 -2.21 -1.25 -18.61
N ALA A 29 -3.55 -1.19 -18.60
CA ALA A 29 -4.31 -0.85 -17.40
C ALA A 29 -4.06 -1.85 -16.26
N PRO A 30 -4.07 -1.39 -15.01
CA PRO A 30 -4.00 -2.29 -13.87
C PRO A 30 -5.17 -3.28 -13.88
N ARG A 31 -4.89 -4.51 -13.47
CA ARG A 31 -5.92 -5.54 -13.40
C ARG A 31 -5.66 -6.55 -12.31
N GLU A 32 -6.73 -7.13 -11.84
CA GLU A 32 -6.67 -8.32 -11.00
C GLU A 32 -6.13 -9.50 -11.85
N ALA A 33 -5.30 -10.31 -11.20
CA ALA A 33 -4.93 -11.61 -11.70
C ALA A 33 -5.03 -12.62 -10.56
N ALA A 34 -5.22 -13.89 -10.89
CA ALA A 34 -5.20 -14.93 -9.88
C ALA A 34 -3.90 -14.85 -9.08
N ILE A 35 -4.02 -14.76 -7.78
CA ILE A 35 -2.87 -14.79 -6.88
C ILE A 35 -2.37 -16.22 -6.82
N VAL A 36 -1.22 -16.47 -7.42
CA VAL A 36 -0.53 -17.75 -7.34
C VAL A 36 0.47 -17.69 -6.21
N PRO A 37 0.29 -18.48 -5.14
CA PRO A 37 1.21 -18.47 -4.01
C PRO A 37 2.62 -18.84 -4.45
N LEU A 38 3.59 -18.02 -4.08
CA LEU A 38 4.99 -18.33 -4.26
C LEU A 38 5.38 -19.52 -3.38
N ARG A 39 6.29 -20.36 -3.90
CA ARG A 39 6.83 -21.51 -3.16
C ARG A 39 8.34 -21.38 -3.06
N SER A 40 8.89 -21.74 -1.92
CA SER A 40 10.32 -21.72 -1.66
C SER A 40 10.64 -22.75 -0.60
N GLU A 41 11.84 -23.31 -0.63
CA GLU A 41 12.35 -24.20 0.43
C GLU A 41 12.66 -23.43 1.70
N ARG A 42 13.13 -22.18 1.58
CA ARG A 42 13.26 -21.29 2.75
C ARG A 42 11.93 -20.56 3.05
N PRO A 43 11.72 -20.08 4.26
CA PRO A 43 10.58 -19.22 4.55
C PRO A 43 10.59 -17.95 3.71
N LEU A 44 9.43 -17.60 3.16
CA LEU A 44 9.18 -16.34 2.50
C LEU A 44 8.67 -15.31 3.52
N VAL A 45 9.36 -14.19 3.60
CA VAL A 45 9.00 -13.07 4.48
C VAL A 45 8.28 -12.01 3.67
N ALA A 46 7.10 -11.60 4.10
CA ALA A 46 6.37 -10.51 3.48
C ALA A 46 6.35 -9.26 4.37
N LEU A 47 6.29 -8.10 3.71
CA LEU A 47 6.09 -6.81 4.33
C LEU A 47 4.77 -6.21 3.83
N ALA A 48 3.79 -6.06 4.71
CA ALA A 48 2.50 -5.46 4.44
C ALA A 48 2.47 -4.03 4.98
N LEU A 49 2.48 -3.03 4.08
CA LEU A 49 2.53 -1.61 4.41
C LEU A 49 1.13 -1.00 4.40
N GLY A 50 0.70 -0.49 5.55
CA GLY A 50 -0.64 0.00 5.78
C GLY A 50 -0.90 1.42 5.34
N SER A 51 -2.19 1.78 5.33
CA SER A 51 -2.69 3.12 5.04
C SER A 51 -2.43 4.10 6.19
N GLY A 52 -2.18 5.38 5.88
CA GLY A 52 -1.93 6.38 6.92
C GLY A 52 -1.71 7.82 6.46
N GLY A 53 -1.85 8.13 5.17
CA GLY A 53 -1.54 9.45 4.62
C GLY A 53 -0.07 9.81 4.84
N ALA A 54 0.24 11.03 5.25
CA ALA A 54 1.60 11.50 5.48
C ALA A 54 2.39 10.69 6.54
N ARG A 55 1.71 9.98 7.45
CA ARG A 55 2.38 9.04 8.36
C ARG A 55 3.07 7.89 7.64
N GLY A 56 2.76 7.67 6.36
CA GLY A 56 3.41 6.70 5.50
C GLY A 56 4.93 6.86 5.37
N PHE A 57 5.48 8.04 5.65
CA PHE A 57 6.92 8.23 5.73
C PHE A 57 7.59 7.33 6.78
N ALA A 58 6.87 6.91 7.82
CA ALA A 58 7.38 5.96 8.80
C ALA A 58 7.67 4.56 8.21
N HIS A 59 7.01 4.15 7.12
CA HIS A 59 7.33 2.90 6.43
C HIS A 59 8.77 2.87 5.94
N VAL A 60 9.30 4.01 5.48
CA VAL A 60 10.70 4.12 5.04
C VAL A 60 11.65 3.82 6.19
N GLY A 61 11.37 4.37 7.38
CA GLY A 61 12.16 4.10 8.58
C GLY A 61 12.11 2.64 9.02
N VAL A 62 10.94 2.00 8.93
CA VAL A 62 10.81 0.56 9.23
C VAL A 62 11.64 -0.27 8.25
N ILE A 63 11.52 -0.02 6.94
CA ILE A 63 12.31 -0.73 5.92
C ILE A 63 13.80 -0.56 6.20
N LYS A 64 14.24 0.64 6.56
CA LYS A 64 15.64 0.93 6.91
C LYS A 64 16.11 0.09 8.11
N ALA A 65 15.35 0.04 9.18
CA ALA A 65 15.69 -0.76 10.35
C ALA A 65 15.75 -2.26 10.05
N LEU A 66 14.88 -2.76 9.18
CA LEU A 66 14.88 -4.16 8.74
C LEU A 66 16.11 -4.48 7.88
N GLU A 67 16.43 -3.65 6.87
CA GLU A 67 17.60 -3.85 6.02
C GLU A 67 18.91 -3.73 6.81
N ASP A 68 19.03 -2.75 7.71
CA ASP A 68 20.19 -2.59 8.60
C ASP A 68 20.39 -3.84 9.51
N ALA A 69 19.31 -4.58 9.80
CA ALA A 69 19.35 -5.83 10.52
C ALA A 69 19.55 -7.07 9.62
N GLY A 70 19.73 -6.90 8.31
CA GLY A 70 19.85 -7.97 7.33
C GLY A 70 18.55 -8.71 7.01
N ILE A 71 17.40 -8.11 7.34
CA ILE A 71 16.07 -8.67 7.07
C ILE A 71 15.51 -7.98 5.82
N VAL A 72 15.51 -8.72 4.70
CA VAL A 72 15.03 -8.23 3.40
C VAL A 72 13.78 -9.02 3.02
N PRO A 73 12.59 -8.40 3.06
CA PRO A 73 11.35 -9.06 2.66
C PRO A 73 11.34 -9.52 1.21
N ASP A 74 10.70 -10.67 0.95
CA ASP A 74 10.57 -11.30 -0.36
C ASP A 74 9.33 -10.81 -1.11
N ILE A 75 8.24 -10.57 -0.38
CA ILE A 75 6.91 -10.22 -0.91
C ILE A 75 6.51 -8.88 -0.30
N ILE A 76 5.98 -8.00 -1.12
CA ILE A 76 5.57 -6.67 -0.67
C ILE A 76 4.09 -6.46 -1.00
N THR A 77 3.30 -6.01 -0.03
CA THR A 77 1.93 -5.57 -0.25
C THR A 77 1.71 -4.18 0.31
N GLY A 78 0.81 -3.42 -0.29
CA GLY A 78 0.59 -2.04 0.11
C GLY A 78 -0.86 -1.58 -0.02
N SER A 79 -1.23 -0.63 0.85
CA SER A 79 -2.53 0.06 0.84
C SER A 79 -2.33 1.55 1.07
N SER A 80 -2.94 2.41 0.24
CA SER A 80 -2.88 3.87 0.33
C SER A 80 -1.43 4.38 0.35
N SER A 81 -1.04 5.19 1.33
CA SER A 81 0.36 5.67 1.45
C SER A 81 1.37 4.54 1.55
N GLY A 82 0.99 3.40 2.15
CA GLY A 82 1.82 2.20 2.15
C GLY A 82 2.03 1.62 0.76
N ALA A 83 1.07 1.77 -0.16
CA ALA A 83 1.22 1.34 -1.55
C ALA A 83 2.30 2.12 -2.30
N VAL A 84 2.45 3.42 -2.01
CA VAL A 84 3.51 4.25 -2.61
C VAL A 84 4.89 3.72 -2.22
N VAL A 85 5.14 3.57 -0.91
CA VAL A 85 6.44 3.07 -0.42
C VAL A 85 6.68 1.63 -0.85
N ALA A 86 5.63 0.79 -0.82
CA ALA A 86 5.66 -0.60 -1.26
C ALA A 86 6.07 -0.73 -2.74
N ALA A 87 5.50 0.08 -3.63
CA ALA A 87 5.81 0.06 -5.05
C ALA A 87 7.27 0.46 -5.32
N LEU A 88 7.75 1.52 -4.68
CA LEU A 88 9.14 1.97 -4.83
C LEU A 88 10.11 0.88 -4.32
N TYR A 89 9.83 0.29 -3.16
CA TYR A 89 10.64 -0.78 -2.59
C TYR A 89 10.63 -2.04 -3.46
N ALA A 90 9.46 -2.46 -3.90
CA ALA A 90 9.32 -3.57 -4.85
C ALA A 90 9.98 -3.28 -6.20
N GLY A 91 10.03 -2.02 -6.60
CA GLY A 91 10.75 -1.50 -7.75
C GLY A 91 12.27 -1.61 -7.64
N GLY A 92 12.81 -1.98 -6.48
CA GLY A 92 14.25 -2.17 -6.24
C GLY A 92 14.94 -0.96 -5.59
N ARG A 93 14.16 0.03 -5.10
CA ARG A 93 14.71 1.15 -4.31
C ARG A 93 14.99 0.66 -2.89
N GLY A 94 16.28 0.48 -2.52
CA GLY A 94 16.67 0.09 -1.17
C GLY A 94 16.41 1.18 -0.13
N ALA A 95 16.53 0.85 1.15
CA ALA A 95 16.17 1.72 2.27
C ALA A 95 16.83 3.11 2.20
N ARG A 96 18.12 3.19 1.87
CA ARG A 96 18.85 4.48 1.75
C ARG A 96 18.31 5.35 0.62
N GLU A 97 17.95 4.74 -0.49
CA GLU A 97 17.39 5.47 -1.63
C GLU A 97 15.96 5.93 -1.32
N LEU A 98 15.15 5.07 -0.67
CA LEU A 98 13.82 5.44 -0.20
C LEU A 98 13.86 6.63 0.78
N GLU A 99 14.82 6.63 1.72
CA GLU A 99 15.00 7.73 2.67
C GLU A 99 15.35 9.03 1.92
N ARG A 100 16.28 9.00 0.98
CA ARG A 100 16.63 10.17 0.16
C ARG A 100 15.42 10.67 -0.62
N ILE A 101 14.72 9.78 -1.33
CA ILE A 101 13.50 10.14 -2.09
C ILE A 101 12.45 10.76 -1.16
N ALA A 102 12.21 10.16 0.00
CA ALA A 102 11.23 10.65 0.96
C ALA A 102 11.56 12.06 1.48
N LEU A 103 12.83 12.34 1.71
CA LEU A 103 13.28 13.67 2.18
C LEU A 103 13.22 14.73 1.07
N GLU A 104 13.57 14.36 -0.15
CA GLU A 104 13.62 15.27 -1.30
C GLU A 104 12.24 15.52 -1.94
N VAL A 105 11.29 14.56 -1.87
CA VAL A 105 9.97 14.70 -2.51
C VAL A 105 9.21 15.89 -1.96
N GLU A 106 8.74 16.76 -2.85
CA GLU A 106 7.89 17.89 -2.48
C GLU A 106 6.40 17.55 -2.64
N LYS A 107 5.55 18.35 -2.00
CA LYS A 107 4.10 18.17 -2.11
C LYS A 107 3.62 18.30 -3.56
N SER A 108 4.23 19.19 -4.35
CA SER A 108 3.96 19.41 -5.76
C SER A 108 4.25 18.19 -6.64
N ASP A 109 5.16 17.30 -6.21
CA ASP A 109 5.48 16.08 -6.95
C ASP A 109 4.37 15.03 -6.87
N LEU A 110 3.54 15.10 -5.84
CA LEU A 110 2.52 14.10 -5.53
C LEU A 110 1.09 14.63 -5.58
N VAL A 111 0.89 15.96 -5.55
CA VAL A 111 -0.42 16.58 -5.39
C VAL A 111 -0.67 17.60 -6.50
N ASP A 112 -1.53 17.24 -7.41
CA ASP A 112 -2.03 18.07 -8.51
C ASP A 112 -3.48 18.49 -8.20
N PHE A 113 -3.65 19.78 -7.85
CA PHE A 113 -4.96 20.31 -7.51
C PHE A 113 -5.82 20.57 -8.75
N VAL A 114 -7.12 20.31 -8.62
CA VAL A 114 -8.14 20.68 -9.60
C VAL A 114 -9.09 21.74 -9.04
N LEU A 115 -9.56 22.63 -9.89
CA LEU A 115 -10.46 23.72 -9.49
C LEU A 115 -11.94 23.28 -9.42
N PHE A 116 -12.30 22.21 -10.14
CA PHE A 116 -13.68 21.70 -10.23
C PHE A 116 -13.69 20.17 -10.33
N GLY A 117 -14.66 19.52 -9.69
CA GLY A 117 -14.85 18.08 -9.79
C GLY A 117 -15.26 17.42 -8.47
N SER A 118 -15.28 16.09 -8.44
CA SER A 118 -15.61 15.27 -7.27
C SER A 118 -14.49 15.15 -6.23
N GLY A 119 -13.34 15.79 -6.46
CA GLY A 119 -12.18 15.82 -5.57
C GLY A 119 -11.32 17.05 -5.85
N TRP A 120 -10.33 17.29 -4.98
CA TRP A 120 -9.42 18.44 -5.06
C TRP A 120 -8.08 18.09 -5.69
N VAL A 121 -7.71 16.81 -5.70
CA VAL A 121 -6.44 16.27 -6.18
C VAL A 121 -6.71 15.30 -7.31
N LYS A 122 -6.09 15.52 -8.49
CA LYS A 122 -6.27 14.65 -9.65
C LYS A 122 -5.55 13.31 -9.49
N GLY A 123 -4.38 13.32 -8.86
CA GLY A 123 -3.57 12.15 -8.57
C GLY A 123 -2.69 11.68 -9.74
N GLU A 124 -2.66 12.39 -10.87
CA GLU A 124 -1.80 12.05 -12.01
C GLU A 124 -0.34 12.38 -11.74
N ALA A 125 -0.06 13.41 -10.93
CA ALA A 125 1.30 13.71 -10.49
C ALA A 125 1.90 12.53 -9.69
N LEU A 126 1.14 11.99 -8.74
CA LEU A 126 1.54 10.80 -7.97
C LEU A 126 1.71 9.57 -8.86
N GLN A 127 0.79 9.33 -9.79
CA GLN A 127 0.91 8.24 -10.77
C GLN A 127 2.20 8.35 -11.55
N GLY A 128 2.49 9.52 -12.14
CA GLY A 128 3.71 9.79 -12.90
C GLY A 128 4.97 9.68 -12.03
N PHE A 129 4.92 10.16 -10.78
CA PHE A 129 6.02 10.01 -9.83
C PHE A 129 6.35 8.54 -9.58
N VAL A 130 5.36 7.72 -9.23
CA VAL A 130 5.57 6.29 -8.98
C VAL A 130 6.12 5.60 -10.21
N ASN A 131 5.55 5.83 -11.40
CA ASN A 131 6.02 5.21 -12.65
C ASN A 131 7.48 5.57 -12.95
N ARG A 132 7.87 6.84 -12.85
CA ARG A 132 9.29 7.25 -12.97
C ARG A 132 10.19 6.54 -11.95
N MET A 133 9.76 6.46 -10.68
CA MET A 133 10.56 5.82 -9.62
C MET A 133 10.75 4.32 -9.84
N VAL A 134 9.78 3.62 -10.42
CA VAL A 134 9.91 2.20 -10.75
C VAL A 134 10.45 1.95 -12.16
N GLY A 135 10.83 2.99 -12.92
CA GLY A 135 11.34 2.90 -14.28
C GLY A 135 10.32 2.42 -15.29
N GLU A 136 9.10 2.95 -15.21
CA GLU A 136 7.94 2.65 -16.07
C GLU A 136 7.60 1.15 -16.13
N ARG A 137 8.05 0.36 -15.16
CA ARG A 137 7.80 -1.09 -15.14
C ARG A 137 6.39 -1.39 -14.62
N PRO A 138 5.65 -2.29 -15.29
CA PRO A 138 4.39 -2.79 -14.78
C PRO A 138 4.63 -3.67 -13.53
N ILE A 139 3.56 -3.86 -12.75
CA ILE A 139 3.61 -4.54 -11.44
C ILE A 139 4.33 -5.88 -11.51
N GLU A 140 3.98 -6.71 -12.50
CA GLU A 140 4.54 -8.05 -12.70
C GLU A 140 6.01 -8.10 -13.14
N ARG A 141 6.62 -6.93 -13.40
CA ARG A 141 8.04 -6.79 -13.76
C ARG A 141 8.86 -6.04 -12.72
N LEU A 142 8.29 -5.76 -11.58
CA LEU A 142 9.05 -5.19 -10.46
C LEU A 142 10.08 -6.19 -9.93
N ALA A 143 11.10 -5.70 -9.24
CA ALA A 143 12.19 -6.53 -8.74
C ALA A 143 11.74 -7.51 -7.64
N LYS A 144 10.67 -7.19 -6.93
CA LYS A 144 10.05 -8.07 -5.93
C LYS A 144 8.58 -8.30 -6.26
N PRO A 145 8.02 -9.48 -5.94
CA PRO A 145 6.58 -9.73 -5.99
C PRO A 145 5.82 -8.64 -5.21
N PHE A 146 4.93 -7.98 -5.91
CA PHE A 146 4.17 -6.85 -5.38
C PHE A 146 2.69 -6.95 -5.75
N ALA A 147 1.83 -6.57 -4.81
CA ALA A 147 0.42 -6.35 -5.06
C ALA A 147 -0.10 -5.18 -4.24
N VAL A 148 -1.05 -4.46 -4.79
CA VAL A 148 -1.64 -3.26 -4.19
C VAL A 148 -3.16 -3.41 -4.10
N VAL A 149 -3.73 -2.95 -2.98
CA VAL A 149 -5.17 -2.97 -2.74
C VAL A 149 -5.78 -1.62 -3.09
N ALA A 150 -6.90 -1.66 -3.80
CA ALA A 150 -7.83 -0.55 -3.97
C ALA A 150 -9.24 -1.01 -3.57
N THR A 151 -10.20 -0.08 -3.51
CA THR A 151 -11.59 -0.37 -3.20
C THR A 151 -12.48 0.08 -4.36
N GLU A 152 -13.35 -0.77 -4.87
CA GLU A 152 -14.37 -0.35 -5.83
C GLU A 152 -15.32 0.64 -5.19
N ALA A 153 -15.47 1.81 -5.80
CA ALA A 153 -16.26 2.90 -5.22
C ALA A 153 -17.73 2.53 -5.01
N LYS A 154 -18.31 1.78 -5.96
CA LYS A 154 -19.73 1.43 -5.95
C LYS A 154 -20.07 0.31 -4.99
N SER A 155 -19.27 -0.74 -4.96
CA SER A 155 -19.56 -1.97 -4.19
C SER A 155 -18.89 -2.02 -2.83
N GLY A 156 -17.80 -1.26 -2.63
CA GLY A 156 -16.91 -1.38 -1.47
C GLY A 156 -16.04 -2.64 -1.50
N ARG A 157 -16.06 -3.41 -2.60
CA ARG A 157 -15.27 -4.63 -2.77
C ARG A 157 -13.78 -4.28 -2.80
N MET A 158 -13.00 -5.08 -2.11
CA MET A 158 -11.53 -5.05 -2.23
C MET A 158 -11.12 -5.55 -3.63
N THR A 159 -10.31 -4.77 -4.31
CA THR A 159 -9.65 -5.13 -5.57
C THR A 159 -8.16 -5.21 -5.37
N VAL A 160 -7.54 -6.26 -5.89
CA VAL A 160 -6.09 -6.48 -5.83
C VAL A 160 -5.49 -6.30 -7.22
N PHE A 161 -4.74 -5.24 -7.41
CA PHE A 161 -3.94 -5.06 -8.62
C PHE A 161 -2.58 -5.74 -8.46
N SER A 162 -2.32 -6.71 -9.32
CA SER A 162 -1.07 -7.48 -9.37
C SER A 162 -0.40 -7.47 -10.75
N ARG A 163 -1.01 -6.77 -11.72
CA ARG A 163 -0.50 -6.61 -13.09
C ARG A 163 -0.85 -5.24 -13.65
N GLY A 164 -0.09 -4.79 -14.64
CA GLY A 164 -0.31 -3.55 -15.39
C GLY A 164 0.39 -2.35 -14.77
N ASP A 165 -0.03 -1.13 -15.15
CA ASP A 165 0.57 0.15 -14.77
C ASP A 165 0.66 0.31 -13.25
N THR A 166 1.89 0.38 -12.75
CA THR A 166 2.18 0.43 -11.32
C THR A 166 1.70 1.74 -10.70
N GLY A 167 1.96 2.87 -11.35
CA GLY A 167 1.56 4.20 -10.85
C GLY A 167 0.06 4.37 -10.80
N LEU A 168 -0.67 3.90 -11.82
CA LEU A 168 -2.14 3.96 -11.84
C LEU A 168 -2.77 3.07 -10.77
N ALA A 169 -2.23 1.87 -10.56
CA ALA A 169 -2.69 0.99 -9.48
C ALA A 169 -2.48 1.62 -8.10
N VAL A 170 -1.31 2.25 -7.89
CA VAL A 170 -1.01 2.99 -6.65
C VAL A 170 -1.92 4.20 -6.52
N ARG A 171 -2.17 4.97 -7.61
CA ARG A 171 -3.13 6.08 -7.62
C ARG A 171 -4.51 5.64 -7.19
N ALA A 172 -5.02 4.51 -7.71
CA ALA A 172 -6.30 3.95 -7.27
C ALA A 172 -6.30 3.69 -5.74
N SER A 173 -5.20 3.12 -5.24
CA SER A 173 -5.04 2.80 -3.82
C SER A 173 -4.99 4.01 -2.88
N VAL A 174 -4.52 5.18 -3.35
CA VAL A 174 -4.42 6.42 -2.54
C VAL A 174 -5.61 7.36 -2.72
N SER A 175 -6.60 7.00 -3.54
CA SER A 175 -7.72 7.87 -3.91
C SER A 175 -8.74 8.00 -2.77
N VAL A 176 -8.37 8.75 -1.72
CA VAL A 176 -9.23 9.04 -0.57
C VAL A 176 -10.49 9.79 -1.04
N PRO A 177 -11.71 9.29 -0.74
CA PRO A 177 -12.95 9.95 -1.11
C PRO A 177 -13.02 11.40 -0.64
N ASN A 178 -13.60 12.26 -1.46
CA ASN A 178 -13.72 13.71 -1.26
C ASN A 178 -12.38 14.49 -1.26
N LEU A 179 -11.24 13.82 -1.38
CA LEU A 179 -9.94 14.46 -1.52
C LEU A 179 -9.38 14.25 -2.93
N PHE A 180 -9.36 13.01 -3.40
CA PHE A 180 -8.91 12.68 -4.75
C PHE A 180 -10.08 12.50 -5.72
N VAL A 181 -9.82 12.80 -7.00
CA VAL A 181 -10.70 12.36 -8.10
C VAL A 181 -10.46 10.87 -8.31
N PRO A 182 -11.47 10.01 -8.11
CA PRO A 182 -11.30 8.57 -8.28
C PRO A 182 -10.90 8.25 -9.73
N PRO A 183 -9.86 7.44 -9.97
CA PRO A 183 -9.58 6.97 -11.33
C PRO A 183 -10.65 5.95 -11.75
N VAL A 184 -11.06 6.02 -13.03
CA VAL A 184 -11.84 4.99 -13.69
C VAL A 184 -10.88 4.07 -14.43
N ILE A 185 -10.92 2.77 -14.14
CA ILE A 185 -10.05 1.77 -14.74
C ILE A 185 -10.93 0.65 -15.30
N ASN A 186 -10.90 0.48 -16.62
CA ASN A 186 -11.77 -0.48 -17.33
C ASN A 186 -13.26 -0.32 -16.98
N GLY A 187 -13.73 0.91 -16.87
CA GLY A 187 -15.13 1.26 -16.59
C GLY A 187 -15.53 1.25 -15.11
N GLU A 188 -14.65 0.87 -14.18
CA GLU A 188 -14.92 0.85 -12.74
C GLU A 188 -14.15 1.99 -12.02
N GLU A 189 -14.83 2.67 -11.10
CA GLU A 189 -14.22 3.69 -10.22
C GLU A 189 -13.55 3.05 -9.01
N TYR A 190 -12.36 3.55 -8.66
CA TYR A 190 -11.60 3.06 -7.51
C TYR A 190 -11.31 4.17 -6.50
N VAL A 191 -11.43 3.82 -5.24
CA VAL A 191 -11.11 4.66 -4.09
C VAL A 191 -10.09 3.97 -3.18
N ASP A 192 -9.66 4.68 -2.13
CA ASP A 192 -8.58 4.31 -1.22
C ASP A 192 -8.68 2.86 -0.72
N GLY A 193 -7.58 2.12 -0.85
CA GLY A 193 -7.48 0.71 -0.45
C GLY A 193 -7.67 0.49 1.05
N GLY A 194 -7.36 1.50 1.88
CA GLY A 194 -7.58 1.44 3.33
C GLY A 194 -9.05 1.37 3.75
N LEU A 195 -9.97 1.51 2.81
CA LEU A 195 -11.41 1.32 3.07
C LEU A 195 -11.79 -0.17 3.14
N SER A 196 -11.11 -1.03 2.39
CA SER A 196 -11.38 -2.48 2.33
C SER A 196 -10.27 -3.34 2.92
N SER A 197 -9.01 -2.88 2.91
CA SER A 197 -7.87 -3.56 3.56
C SER A 197 -6.85 -2.52 4.06
N PRO A 198 -6.97 -2.08 5.31
CA PRO A 198 -6.10 -1.04 5.88
C PRO A 198 -4.62 -1.41 5.93
N VAL A 199 -4.30 -2.68 6.19
CA VAL A 199 -2.95 -3.26 6.15
C VAL A 199 -3.06 -4.62 5.48
N PRO A 200 -2.60 -4.83 4.24
CA PRO A 200 -2.95 -5.99 3.42
C PRO A 200 -2.17 -7.26 3.80
N VAL A 201 -2.36 -7.74 5.03
CA VAL A 201 -1.71 -8.92 5.62
C VAL A 201 -2.23 -10.21 4.98
N LYS A 202 -3.56 -10.34 4.86
CA LYS A 202 -4.19 -11.54 4.27
C LYS A 202 -3.79 -11.71 2.81
N LEU A 203 -3.61 -10.60 2.09
CA LEU A 203 -3.07 -10.62 0.73
C LEU A 203 -1.64 -11.16 0.69
N ALA A 204 -0.77 -10.69 1.59
CA ALA A 204 0.59 -11.19 1.70
C ALA A 204 0.63 -12.70 1.97
N ARG A 205 -0.26 -13.21 2.82
CA ARG A 205 -0.44 -14.66 3.04
C ARG A 205 -0.87 -15.39 1.76
N ALA A 206 -1.86 -14.84 1.07
CA ALA A 206 -2.33 -15.43 -0.19
C ALA A 206 -1.23 -15.47 -1.27
N MET A 207 -0.28 -14.52 -1.25
CA MET A 207 0.91 -14.52 -2.12
C MET A 207 1.96 -15.57 -1.73
N GLY A 208 1.78 -16.31 -0.63
CA GLY A 208 2.64 -17.41 -0.23
C GLY A 208 3.64 -17.08 0.89
N ALA A 209 3.43 -15.98 1.63
CA ALA A 209 4.30 -15.64 2.74
C ALA A 209 4.18 -16.62 3.90
N ASP A 210 5.31 -17.12 4.39
CA ASP A 210 5.40 -17.92 5.62
C ASP A 210 5.43 -17.02 6.87
N VAL A 211 6.05 -15.83 6.75
CA VAL A 211 6.11 -14.80 7.80
C VAL A 211 5.60 -13.49 7.24
N VAL A 212 4.64 -12.86 7.91
CA VAL A 212 4.12 -11.54 7.50
C VAL A 212 4.39 -10.51 8.59
N ILE A 213 5.12 -9.47 8.20
CA ILE A 213 5.37 -8.27 8.99
C ILE A 213 4.34 -7.22 8.56
N ALA A 214 3.43 -6.87 9.46
CA ALA A 214 2.48 -5.77 9.25
C ALA A 214 3.07 -4.46 9.77
N VAL A 215 2.99 -3.39 8.97
CA VAL A 215 3.36 -2.04 9.43
C VAL A 215 2.11 -1.19 9.47
N ASP A 216 1.66 -0.89 10.70
CA ASP A 216 0.46 -0.10 10.95
C ASP A 216 0.83 1.33 11.34
N VAL A 217 0.67 2.26 10.41
CA VAL A 217 0.83 3.70 10.63
C VAL A 217 -0.52 4.42 10.72
N SER A 218 -1.60 3.67 10.95
CA SER A 218 -2.93 4.22 11.06
C SER A 218 -3.09 5.05 12.34
N TRP A 219 -4.13 5.88 12.33
CA TRP A 219 -4.56 6.59 13.54
C TRP A 219 -4.86 5.66 14.72
N PHE A 220 -5.31 4.44 14.43
CA PHE A 220 -5.67 3.45 15.46
C PHE A 220 -4.43 2.83 16.15
N ALA A 221 -3.25 2.87 15.53
CA ALA A 221 -2.01 2.40 16.15
C ALA A 221 -1.74 3.15 17.47
N GLN A 222 -1.94 4.47 17.46
CA GLN A 222 -1.80 5.30 18.65
C GLN A 222 -2.92 5.10 19.68
N ALA A 223 -4.15 4.88 19.22
CA ALA A 223 -5.28 4.61 20.11
C ALA A 223 -5.13 3.29 20.89
N ARG A 224 -4.39 2.32 20.34
CA ARG A 224 -4.09 1.05 21.04
C ARG A 224 -3.04 1.21 22.15
N SER A 225 -2.14 2.15 22.03
CA SER A 225 -1.11 2.45 23.04
C SER A 225 -1.63 3.39 24.13
N ALA A 226 -2.75 4.09 23.89
CA ALA A 226 -3.38 4.97 24.87
C ALA A 226 -4.32 4.18 25.77
N THR A 227 -4.22 4.38 27.09
CA THR A 227 -5.05 3.71 28.08
C THR A 227 -6.52 4.11 27.98
N GLY A 228 -7.42 3.12 27.85
CA GLY A 228 -8.86 3.18 28.22
C GLY A 228 -9.82 3.81 27.21
N ASP A 229 -9.85 5.12 27.06
CA ASP A 229 -10.93 5.84 26.35
C ASP A 229 -10.86 5.78 24.82
N GLY A 230 -9.67 5.60 24.24
CA GLY A 230 -9.49 5.49 22.80
C GLY A 230 -10.14 4.25 22.20
N MET A 231 -10.04 3.11 22.88
CA MET A 231 -10.66 1.84 22.47
C MET A 231 -12.19 1.89 22.48
N ALA A 232 -12.79 2.53 23.48
CA ALA A 232 -14.25 2.62 23.59
C ALA A 232 -14.87 3.48 22.45
N ARG A 233 -14.14 4.48 21.97
CA ARG A 233 -14.60 5.41 20.95
C ARG A 233 -14.50 4.86 19.52
N TYR A 234 -13.47 4.08 19.21
CA TYR A 234 -13.17 3.58 17.86
C TYR A 234 -13.48 2.10 17.66
N GLY A 235 -13.55 1.30 18.71
CA GLY A 235 -13.73 -0.15 18.64
C GLY A 235 -15.03 -0.63 17.99
N ARG A 236 -16.00 0.27 17.79
CA ARG A 236 -17.25 0.00 17.06
C ARG A 236 -17.26 0.43 15.60
N SER A 237 -16.18 1.05 15.09
CA SER A 237 -16.13 1.41 13.68
C SER A 237 -15.76 0.19 12.83
N GLY A 238 -16.47 -0.03 11.72
CA GLY A 238 -16.16 -1.13 10.79
C GLY A 238 -14.71 -1.10 10.28
N ARG A 239 -14.12 0.08 10.14
CA ARG A 239 -12.70 0.24 9.74
C ARG A 239 -11.73 -0.28 10.81
N TYR A 240 -12.05 -0.10 12.07
CA TYR A 240 -11.24 -0.64 13.15
C TYR A 240 -11.30 -2.17 13.17
N GLN A 241 -12.49 -2.75 12.97
CA GLN A 241 -12.64 -4.20 12.89
C GLN A 241 -11.85 -4.78 11.72
N LEU A 242 -11.94 -4.19 10.52
CA LEU A 242 -11.14 -4.60 9.36
C LEU A 242 -9.64 -4.56 9.65
N LEU A 243 -9.17 -3.50 10.31
CA LEU A 243 -7.76 -3.40 10.70
C LEU A 243 -7.37 -4.52 11.65
N MET A 244 -8.16 -4.77 12.70
CA MET A 244 -7.86 -5.81 13.68
C MET A 244 -7.87 -7.20 13.06
N ASP A 245 -8.78 -7.47 12.14
CA ASP A 245 -8.86 -8.74 11.38
C ASP A 245 -7.65 -8.98 10.48
N GLU A 246 -7.10 -7.91 9.88
CA GLU A 246 -5.85 -7.99 9.12
C GLU A 246 -4.66 -8.22 10.04
N LEU A 247 -4.52 -7.41 11.09
CA LEU A 247 -3.39 -7.49 12.02
C LEU A 247 -3.33 -8.83 12.77
N ALA A 248 -4.47 -9.45 13.06
CA ALA A 248 -4.54 -10.77 13.68
C ALA A 248 -3.91 -11.88 12.82
N ALA A 249 -3.82 -11.69 11.50
CA ALA A 249 -3.21 -12.63 10.58
C ALA A 249 -1.69 -12.41 10.40
N ALA A 250 -1.11 -11.36 11.02
CA ALA A 250 0.33 -11.08 10.96
C ALA A 250 1.10 -11.88 12.02
N ASP A 251 2.35 -12.22 11.73
CA ASP A 251 3.27 -12.80 12.72
C ASP A 251 3.88 -11.73 13.62
N LEU A 252 4.03 -10.52 13.08
CA LEU A 252 4.54 -9.38 13.82
C LEU A 252 3.87 -8.09 13.31
N VAL A 253 3.48 -7.23 14.25
CA VAL A 253 2.95 -5.90 13.95
C VAL A 253 3.96 -4.85 14.44
N ILE A 254 4.44 -4.02 13.53
CA ILE A 254 5.26 -2.84 13.81
C ILE A 254 4.34 -1.63 13.72
N ALA A 255 4.20 -0.89 14.82
CA ALA A 255 3.33 0.27 14.92
C ALA A 255 4.14 1.49 15.36
N PRO A 256 4.76 2.23 14.41
CA PRO A 256 5.49 3.46 14.73
C PRO A 256 4.62 4.47 15.45
N LEU A 257 5.12 5.07 16.52
CA LEU A 257 4.46 6.14 17.24
C LEU A 257 4.66 7.45 16.47
N VAL A 258 3.72 7.79 15.61
CA VAL A 258 3.74 9.02 14.81
C VAL A 258 2.67 9.98 15.32
N GLU A 259 3.02 11.25 15.46
CA GLU A 259 2.07 12.26 15.93
C GLU A 259 0.87 12.43 15.00
N ARG A 260 -0.19 13.08 15.54
CA ARG A 260 -1.36 13.48 14.74
C ARG A 260 -0.93 14.46 13.68
N THR A 261 -1.03 14.04 12.42
CA THR A 261 -0.69 14.86 11.28
C THR A 261 -1.85 14.89 10.29
N ARG A 262 -1.96 15.94 9.49
CA ARG A 262 -2.92 16.02 8.39
C ARG A 262 -2.56 15.00 7.31
N LEU A 263 -3.54 14.59 6.53
CA LEU A 263 -3.37 13.54 5.51
C LEU A 263 -2.27 13.87 4.48
N LEU A 264 -2.14 15.14 4.13
CA LEU A 264 -1.16 15.67 3.18
C LEU A 264 -0.15 16.62 3.84
N ASP A 265 0.32 16.27 5.03
CA ASP A 265 1.34 17.02 5.77
C ASP A 265 2.73 16.46 5.44
N PHE A 266 3.51 17.24 4.71
CA PHE A 266 4.86 16.87 4.27
C PHE A 266 5.97 17.53 5.09
N GLU A 267 5.63 18.24 6.18
CA GLU A 267 6.61 19.01 6.97
C GLU A 267 7.36 18.15 8.01
N ASN A 268 6.76 17.01 8.42
CA ASN A 268 7.28 16.16 9.50
C ASN A 268 7.89 14.83 9.01
N LYS A 269 8.46 14.81 7.82
CA LYS A 269 8.99 13.58 7.19
C LYS A 269 10.07 12.91 8.02
N GLU A 270 11.05 13.68 8.49
CA GLU A 270 12.18 13.21 9.29
C GLU A 270 11.71 12.59 10.61
N VAL A 271 10.74 13.22 11.26
CA VAL A 271 10.17 12.72 12.52
C VAL A 271 9.47 11.40 12.31
N HIS A 272 8.68 11.27 11.22
CA HIS A 272 8.00 10.04 10.89
C HIS A 272 8.99 8.92 10.52
N ILE A 273 10.00 9.21 9.72
CA ILE A 273 11.06 8.25 9.37
C ILE A 273 11.78 7.77 10.63
N ALA A 274 12.16 8.70 11.53
CA ALA A 274 12.81 8.35 12.77
C ALA A 274 11.94 7.46 13.67
N ALA A 275 10.64 7.75 13.79
CA ALA A 275 9.69 6.90 14.51
C ALA A 275 9.61 5.49 13.90
N GLY A 276 9.66 5.39 12.57
CA GLY A 276 9.71 4.12 11.86
C GLY A 276 10.99 3.33 12.15
N VAL A 277 12.15 3.99 12.15
CA VAL A 277 13.45 3.38 12.49
C VAL A 277 13.41 2.80 13.90
N GLU A 278 12.94 3.56 14.87
CA GLU A 278 12.88 3.13 16.27
C GLU A 278 11.94 1.93 16.45
N ALA A 279 10.73 2.00 15.90
CA ALA A 279 9.79 0.88 15.96
C ALA A 279 10.33 -0.39 15.28
N GLY A 280 11.01 -0.23 14.15
CA GLY A 280 11.65 -1.33 13.44
C GLY A 280 12.77 -1.97 14.27
N ARG A 281 13.65 -1.17 14.88
CA ARG A 281 14.75 -1.67 15.73
C ARG A 281 14.24 -2.48 16.92
N VAL A 282 13.20 -1.99 17.59
CA VAL A 282 12.56 -2.72 18.71
C VAL A 282 12.04 -4.09 18.26
N ALA A 283 11.50 -4.16 17.05
CA ALA A 283 10.90 -5.37 16.50
C ALA A 283 11.92 -6.43 16.03
N VAL A 284 13.16 -6.05 15.70
CA VAL A 284 14.16 -6.92 15.05
C VAL A 284 14.40 -8.21 15.81
N ARG A 285 14.52 -8.17 17.15
CA ARG A 285 14.79 -9.36 17.95
C ARG A 285 13.66 -10.40 17.80
N GLN A 286 12.43 -9.98 18.07
CA GLN A 286 11.26 -10.84 17.96
C GLN A 286 11.07 -11.38 16.54
N LEU A 287 11.38 -10.56 15.53
CA LEU A 287 11.29 -10.96 14.14
C LEU A 287 12.31 -12.05 13.80
N ARG A 288 13.56 -11.92 14.24
CA ARG A 288 14.58 -12.97 14.05
C ARG A 288 14.17 -14.28 14.71
N GLU A 289 13.64 -14.24 15.92
CA GLU A 289 13.13 -15.42 16.63
C GLU A 289 11.97 -16.07 15.86
N THR A 290 11.06 -15.25 15.34
CA THR A 290 9.92 -15.73 14.54
C THR A 290 10.38 -16.37 13.23
N ILE A 291 11.28 -15.75 12.49
CA ILE A 291 11.84 -16.30 11.25
C ILE A 291 12.57 -17.62 11.53
N ALA A 292 13.39 -17.69 12.58
CA ALA A 292 14.12 -18.90 12.95
C ALA A 292 13.16 -20.06 13.29
N ARG A 293 12.12 -19.79 14.06
CA ARG A 293 11.08 -20.78 14.42
C ARG A 293 10.35 -21.31 13.17
N VAL A 294 9.94 -20.40 12.26
CA VAL A 294 9.26 -20.80 11.02
C VAL A 294 10.20 -21.56 10.10
N THR A 295 11.49 -21.20 10.05
CA THR A 295 12.52 -21.91 9.30
C THR A 295 12.64 -23.36 9.80
N ALA A 296 12.80 -23.57 11.11
CA ALA A 296 12.90 -24.89 11.69
C ALA A 296 11.66 -25.76 11.41
N ALA A 297 10.47 -25.16 11.56
CA ALA A 297 9.21 -25.87 11.30
C ALA A 297 9.06 -26.26 9.82
N LYS A 298 9.47 -25.40 8.89
CA LYS A 298 9.42 -25.67 7.43
C LYS A 298 10.41 -26.76 7.04
N GLN A 299 11.64 -26.72 7.56
CA GLN A 299 12.65 -27.77 7.34
C GLN A 299 12.20 -29.13 7.86
N ALA A 300 11.63 -29.19 9.06
CA ALA A 300 11.11 -30.41 9.62
C ALA A 300 9.99 -31.04 8.76
N ARG A 301 9.09 -30.22 8.20
CA ARG A 301 8.05 -30.69 7.28
C ARG A 301 8.64 -31.24 5.98
N LEU A 302 9.60 -30.56 5.39
CA LEU A 302 10.28 -31.02 4.15
C LEU A 302 11.00 -32.35 4.39
N SER A 303 11.71 -32.50 5.49
CA SER A 303 12.41 -33.74 5.86
C SER A 303 11.44 -34.90 6.11
N ALA A 304 10.30 -34.64 6.77
CA ALA A 304 9.28 -35.64 6.99
C ALA A 304 8.64 -36.12 5.68
N PHE A 305 8.39 -35.20 4.73
CA PHE A 305 7.84 -35.53 3.42
C PHE A 305 8.83 -36.42 2.62
N ALA A 306 10.11 -36.04 2.57
CA ALA A 306 11.14 -36.83 1.90
C ALA A 306 11.30 -38.23 2.51
N ALA A 307 11.15 -38.38 3.83
CA ALA A 307 11.22 -39.67 4.50
C ALA A 307 10.00 -40.55 4.24
N GLN A 308 8.85 -40.01 3.89
CA GLN A 308 7.65 -40.75 3.50
C GLN A 308 7.75 -41.26 2.07
N ASP A 309 8.27 -40.42 1.14
CA ASP A 309 8.43 -40.77 -0.27
C ASP A 309 9.42 -41.94 -0.46
N ASN A 310 10.54 -41.91 0.27
CA ASN A 310 11.53 -43.01 0.29
C ASN A 310 11.05 -44.33 0.90
N ARG A 311 9.84 -44.41 1.49
CA ARG A 311 9.28 -45.66 2.04
C ARG A 311 8.25 -46.30 1.11
N GLN A 312 7.87 -45.62 0.02
CA GLN A 312 6.89 -46.10 -0.95
C GLN A 312 7.56 -46.72 -2.18
N ASP A 313 8.86 -46.47 -2.38
CA ASP A 313 9.73 -47.15 -3.34
C ASP A 313 10.40 -48.40 -2.71
#